data_8fe35269be8241cdbb9bef9bf173622e
#
_entry.id   8fe35269be8241cdbb9bef9bf173622e
#
_cell.length_a   1.000
_cell.length_b   1.000
_cell.length_c   1.000
_cell.angle_alpha   90.00
_cell.angle_beta   90.00
_cell.angle_gamma   90.00
#
_symmetry.space_group_name_H-M   'P 1'
#
loop_
_entity.id
_entity.type
_entity.pdbx_description
1 polymer ?
#
loop_
_entity_poly.entity_id
_entity_poly.type
_entity_poly.pdbx_seq_one_letter_code
_entity_poly.pdbx_strand_id
1 'polypeptide(L)'
;DEYFTPDDEDLLIAIASSAGISLENAQLFERQRKLLEEQKVVLDSFIETLATSIDARDKITSGHSSRVKMYSSLIAQEFGMEKNDLYILEKAAALHDIGKIGIRDSVLQKEGKLTPEEYKHIQQHVEITHHILEKIHMSEDFKQITEIACSHHEKFDGTGYYRHLKGEEIPFGGRILAVSDVFDAITSKRHYRDKMPIEKVIDIIKNGAGSH
;
A
#
# COMPACT_ATOMS: atom_id res chain seq x y z
N ASP A 1 1.49 19.80 -70.96
CA ASP A 1 2.27 19.01 -69.95
C ASP A 1 1.58 19.16 -68.61
N GLU A 2 0.50 18.38 -68.41
CA GLU A 2 -0.10 18.28 -67.09
C GLU A 2 0.66 17.19 -66.32
N TYR A 3 1.54 17.60 -65.45
CA TYR A 3 2.32 16.70 -64.63
C TYR A 3 1.51 16.09 -63.48
N PHE A 4 0.33 16.66 -63.13
CA PHE A 4 -0.60 16.18 -62.12
C PHE A 4 -2.01 16.21 -62.68
N THR A 5 -2.77 15.17 -62.37
CA THR A 5 -4.20 15.05 -62.70
C THR A 5 -5.08 15.44 -61.49
N PRO A 6 -6.39 15.72 -61.66
CA PRO A 6 -7.29 15.91 -60.52
C PRO A 6 -7.33 14.70 -59.57
N ASP A 7 -7.16 13.49 -60.09
CA ASP A 7 -7.09 12.27 -59.25
C ASP A 7 -5.85 12.26 -58.36
N ASP A 8 -4.73 12.81 -58.84
CA ASP A 8 -3.49 12.93 -58.01
C ASP A 8 -3.67 13.97 -56.90
N GLU A 9 -4.44 15.05 -57.17
CA GLU A 9 -4.79 16.05 -56.16
C GLU A 9 -5.67 15.45 -55.05
N ASP A 10 -6.72 14.73 -55.44
CA ASP A 10 -7.62 14.06 -54.51
C ASP A 10 -6.86 13.01 -53.66
N LEU A 11 -5.96 12.25 -54.28
CA LEU A 11 -5.12 11.30 -53.57
C LEU A 11 -4.19 11.98 -52.53
N LEU A 12 -3.56 13.08 -52.92
CA LEU A 12 -2.70 13.85 -52.02
C LEU A 12 -3.48 14.44 -50.84
N ILE A 13 -4.70 14.96 -51.09
CA ILE A 13 -5.58 15.45 -50.02
C ILE A 13 -5.96 14.32 -49.07
N ALA A 14 -6.32 13.15 -49.59
CA ALA A 14 -6.66 11.99 -48.77
C ALA A 14 -5.46 11.53 -47.90
N ILE A 15 -4.28 11.45 -48.49
CA ILE A 15 -3.02 11.10 -47.76
C ILE A 15 -2.72 12.16 -46.68
N ALA A 16 -2.78 13.44 -47.04
CA ALA A 16 -2.49 14.52 -46.08
C ALA A 16 -3.51 14.53 -44.93
N SER A 17 -4.79 14.31 -45.21
CA SER A 17 -5.82 14.19 -44.19
C SER A 17 -5.62 13.01 -43.28
N SER A 18 -5.28 11.82 -43.83
CA SER A 18 -4.97 10.61 -43.06
C SER A 18 -3.71 10.80 -42.20
N ALA A 19 -2.67 11.42 -42.74
CA ALA A 19 -1.46 11.73 -42.00
C ALA A 19 -1.74 12.74 -40.87
N GLY A 20 -2.55 13.76 -41.11
CA GLY A 20 -2.97 14.74 -40.11
C GLY A 20 -3.70 14.09 -38.94
N ILE A 21 -4.70 13.22 -39.22
CA ILE A 21 -5.44 12.48 -38.21
C ILE A 21 -4.48 11.54 -37.41
N SER A 22 -3.58 10.87 -38.12
CA SER A 22 -2.63 9.98 -37.47
C SER A 22 -1.67 10.72 -36.53
N LEU A 23 -1.21 11.91 -36.93
CA LEU A 23 -0.36 12.76 -36.11
C LEU A 23 -1.11 13.30 -34.88
N GLU A 24 -2.34 13.76 -35.07
CA GLU A 24 -3.19 14.23 -33.97
C GLU A 24 -3.45 13.12 -32.96
N ASN A 25 -3.81 11.93 -33.44
CA ASN A 25 -3.99 10.77 -32.57
C ASN A 25 -2.71 10.44 -31.78
N ALA A 26 -1.54 10.44 -32.42
CA ALA A 26 -0.27 10.20 -31.74
C ALA A 26 0.00 11.25 -30.65
N GLN A 27 -0.29 12.53 -30.90
CA GLN A 27 -0.16 13.61 -29.92
C GLN A 27 -1.15 13.45 -28.75
N LEU A 28 -2.38 13.06 -29.04
CA LEU A 28 -3.41 12.79 -28.01
C LEU A 28 -3.00 11.62 -27.12
N PHE A 29 -2.51 10.53 -27.68
CA PHE A 29 -2.00 9.38 -26.92
C PHE A 29 -0.82 9.76 -26.00
N GLU A 30 0.14 10.53 -26.53
CA GLU A 30 1.28 10.97 -25.74
C GLU A 30 0.84 11.89 -24.59
N ARG A 31 -0.08 12.81 -24.85
CA ARG A 31 -0.67 13.69 -23.83
C ARG A 31 -1.43 12.90 -22.78
N GLN A 32 -2.22 11.92 -23.20
CA GLN A 32 -2.95 11.05 -22.27
C GLN A 32 -2.00 10.25 -21.39
N ARG A 33 -0.94 9.68 -21.96
CA ARG A 33 0.09 8.94 -21.21
C ARG A 33 0.73 9.82 -20.14
N LYS A 34 1.09 11.06 -20.50
CA LYS A 34 1.68 12.01 -19.57
C LYS A 34 0.72 12.37 -18.41
N LEU A 35 -0.55 12.61 -18.73
CA LEU A 35 -1.56 12.92 -17.71
C LEU A 35 -1.78 11.75 -16.75
N LEU A 36 -1.79 10.51 -17.23
CA LEU A 36 -1.91 9.33 -16.40
C LEU A 36 -0.71 9.18 -15.46
N GLU A 37 0.50 9.44 -15.94
CA GLU A 37 1.71 9.42 -15.10
C GLU A 37 1.67 10.51 -14.03
N GLU A 38 1.28 11.74 -14.39
CA GLU A 38 1.10 12.83 -13.44
C GLU A 38 0.04 12.49 -12.38
N GLN A 39 -1.10 11.90 -12.77
CA GLN A 39 -2.14 11.46 -11.84
C GLN A 39 -1.64 10.40 -10.87
N LYS A 40 -0.83 9.44 -11.35
CA LYS A 40 -0.22 8.41 -10.51
C LYS A 40 0.70 9.04 -9.45
N VAL A 41 1.58 9.96 -9.86
CA VAL A 41 2.48 10.67 -8.93
C VAL A 41 1.69 11.43 -7.86
N VAL A 42 0.61 12.12 -8.26
CA VAL A 42 -0.25 12.85 -7.31
C VAL A 42 -0.92 11.89 -6.32
N LEU A 43 -1.46 10.76 -6.79
CA LEU A 43 -2.07 9.76 -5.93
C LEU A 43 -1.05 9.17 -4.95
N ASP A 44 0.14 8.82 -5.43
CA ASP A 44 1.20 8.28 -4.59
C ASP A 44 1.62 9.27 -3.50
N SER A 45 1.78 10.54 -3.87
CA SER A 45 2.09 11.61 -2.93
C SER A 45 0.98 11.81 -1.88
N PHE A 46 -0.28 11.69 -2.30
CA PHE A 46 -1.43 11.80 -1.39
C PHE A 46 -1.45 10.65 -0.37
N ILE A 47 -1.23 9.41 -0.81
CA ILE A 47 -1.15 8.23 0.07
C ILE A 47 -0.01 8.40 1.09
N GLU A 48 1.18 8.81 0.65
CA GLU A 48 2.32 9.06 1.53
C GLU A 48 2.04 10.17 2.55
N THR A 49 1.33 11.21 2.13
CA THR A 49 0.93 12.30 3.03
C THR A 49 -0.05 11.83 4.10
N LEU A 50 -1.03 10.99 3.72
CA LEU A 50 -1.96 10.38 4.67
C LEU A 50 -1.22 9.49 5.67
N ALA A 51 -0.36 8.60 5.21
CA ALA A 51 0.45 7.72 6.05
C ALA A 51 1.30 8.53 7.06
N THR A 52 2.01 9.55 6.57
CA THR A 52 2.83 10.44 7.39
C THR A 52 1.97 11.19 8.43
N SER A 53 0.76 11.60 8.07
CA SER A 53 -0.15 12.31 8.98
C SER A 53 -0.62 11.43 10.13
N ILE A 54 -0.84 10.13 9.87
CA ILE A 54 -1.19 9.15 10.91
C ILE A 54 0.02 8.84 11.79
N ASP A 55 1.19 8.61 11.19
CA ASP A 55 2.44 8.40 11.92
C ASP A 55 2.78 9.58 12.86
N ALA A 56 2.51 10.81 12.42
CA ALA A 56 2.75 12.02 13.23
C ALA A 56 1.84 12.12 14.46
N ARG A 57 0.65 11.50 14.43
CA ARG A 57 -0.27 11.43 15.55
C ARG A 57 0.16 10.41 16.61
N ASP A 58 0.80 9.35 16.18
CA ASP A 58 1.33 8.30 17.04
C ASP A 58 2.83 8.57 17.32
N LYS A 59 3.12 9.20 18.45
CA LYS A 59 4.50 9.58 18.83
C LYS A 59 5.48 8.40 18.85
N ILE A 60 4.98 7.18 18.92
CA ILE A 60 5.78 5.95 19.00
C ILE A 60 6.19 5.49 17.60
N THR A 61 5.45 5.86 16.56
CA THR A 61 5.55 5.29 15.22
C THR A 61 6.08 6.26 14.14
N SER A 62 6.75 7.35 14.52
CA SER A 62 7.32 8.27 13.51
C SER A 62 8.12 7.53 12.44
N GLY A 63 7.71 7.66 11.18
CA GLY A 63 8.30 6.99 10.01
C GLY A 63 8.08 5.48 9.96
N HIS A 64 7.19 4.93 10.77
CA HIS A 64 6.84 3.52 10.81
C HIS A 64 6.30 3.03 9.45
N SER A 65 5.28 3.69 8.94
CA SER A 65 4.65 3.29 7.67
C SER A 65 5.66 3.24 6.51
N SER A 66 6.59 4.19 6.45
CA SER A 66 7.66 4.19 5.43
C SER A 66 8.64 3.03 5.60
N ARG A 67 9.01 2.67 6.84
CA ARG A 67 9.91 1.54 7.11
C ARG A 67 9.21 0.21 6.82
N VAL A 68 7.96 0.04 7.27
CA VAL A 68 7.16 -1.16 6.99
C VAL A 68 7.00 -1.36 5.48
N LYS A 69 6.69 -0.29 4.73
CA LYS A 69 6.67 -0.34 3.26
C LYS A 69 8.00 -0.82 2.69
N MET A 70 9.12 -0.26 3.13
CA MET A 70 10.46 -0.66 2.67
C MET A 70 10.74 -2.14 2.96
N TYR A 71 10.45 -2.63 4.17
CA TYR A 71 10.68 -4.03 4.53
C TYR A 71 9.77 -4.96 3.73
N SER A 72 8.50 -4.61 3.57
CA SER A 72 7.55 -5.37 2.75
C SER A 72 8.02 -5.47 1.31
N SER A 73 8.50 -4.37 0.73
CA SER A 73 9.02 -4.35 -0.65
C SER A 73 10.26 -5.24 -0.81
N LEU A 74 11.20 -5.19 0.13
CA LEU A 74 12.40 -6.03 0.10
C LEU A 74 12.05 -7.52 0.18
N ILE A 75 11.15 -7.90 1.09
CA ILE A 75 10.69 -9.29 1.22
C ILE A 75 9.99 -9.73 -0.06
N ALA A 76 9.06 -8.93 -0.59
CA ALA A 76 8.31 -9.24 -1.79
C ALA A 76 9.20 -9.43 -3.03
N GLN A 77 10.23 -8.59 -3.18
CA GLN A 77 11.22 -8.69 -4.26
C GLN A 77 12.03 -9.98 -4.17
N GLU A 78 12.42 -10.40 -2.97
CA GLU A 78 13.14 -11.66 -2.76
C GLU A 78 12.28 -12.88 -3.13
N PHE A 79 10.96 -12.79 -2.94
CA PHE A 79 10.01 -13.80 -3.42
C PHE A 79 9.68 -13.70 -4.91
N GLY A 80 10.25 -12.76 -5.64
CA GLY A 80 10.01 -12.57 -7.07
C GLY A 80 8.61 -12.02 -7.40
N MET A 81 8.01 -11.24 -6.49
CA MET A 81 6.68 -10.64 -6.71
C MET A 81 6.70 -9.72 -7.94
N GLU A 82 5.65 -9.79 -8.76
CA GLU A 82 5.52 -8.97 -9.95
C GLU A 82 5.32 -7.48 -9.60
N LYS A 83 5.69 -6.60 -10.55
CA LYS A 83 5.69 -5.15 -10.33
C LYS A 83 4.33 -4.58 -9.89
N ASN A 84 3.23 -5.11 -10.43
CA ASN A 84 1.89 -4.65 -10.07
C ASN A 84 1.54 -5.04 -8.63
N ASP A 85 1.80 -6.29 -8.26
CA ASP A 85 1.53 -6.80 -6.92
C ASP A 85 2.40 -6.11 -5.87
N LEU A 86 3.67 -5.82 -6.23
CA LEU A 86 4.58 -5.03 -5.40
C LEU A 86 4.02 -3.62 -5.17
N TYR A 87 3.53 -2.96 -6.21
CA TYR A 87 2.89 -1.65 -6.10
C TYR A 87 1.68 -1.69 -5.16
N ILE A 88 0.81 -2.70 -5.31
CA ILE A 88 -0.37 -2.92 -4.44
C ILE A 88 0.06 -3.11 -2.98
N LEU A 89 1.07 -3.96 -2.75
CA LEU A 89 1.62 -4.20 -1.40
C LEU A 89 2.20 -2.92 -0.78
N GLU A 90 2.93 -2.12 -1.54
CA GLU A 90 3.48 -0.84 -1.06
C GLU A 90 2.39 0.13 -0.62
N LYS A 91 1.27 0.21 -1.36
CA LYS A 91 0.12 1.04 -0.98
C LYS A 91 -0.60 0.49 0.24
N ALA A 92 -0.76 -0.82 0.32
CA ALA A 92 -1.33 -1.46 1.50
C ALA A 92 -0.47 -1.20 2.75
N ALA A 93 0.85 -1.33 2.63
CA ALA A 93 1.78 -1.05 3.71
C ALA A 93 1.77 0.42 4.16
N ALA A 94 1.60 1.36 3.24
CA ALA A 94 1.46 2.78 3.59
C ALA A 94 0.14 3.09 4.33
N LEU A 95 -0.93 2.37 4.02
CA LEU A 95 -2.28 2.66 4.50
C LEU A 95 -2.77 1.73 5.62
N HIS A 96 -1.99 0.69 6.02
CA HIS A 96 -2.47 -0.36 6.94
C HIS A 96 -2.99 0.19 8.27
N ASP A 97 -2.40 1.26 8.73
CA ASP A 97 -2.66 1.89 10.02
C ASP A 97 -3.56 3.15 9.94
N ILE A 98 -4.14 3.47 8.77
CA ILE A 98 -4.94 4.68 8.60
C ILE A 98 -6.13 4.74 9.58
N GLY A 99 -6.65 3.61 9.99
CA GLY A 99 -7.74 3.50 10.98
C GLY A 99 -7.37 3.96 12.38
N LYS A 100 -6.09 4.14 12.70
CA LYS A 100 -5.67 4.76 13.97
C LYS A 100 -6.24 6.17 14.15
N ILE A 101 -6.71 6.82 13.08
CA ILE A 101 -7.41 8.10 13.15
C ILE A 101 -8.65 8.03 14.06
N GLY A 102 -9.32 6.87 14.14
CA GLY A 102 -10.49 6.65 14.99
C GLY A 102 -10.18 6.21 16.42
N ILE A 103 -8.91 6.00 16.77
CA ILE A 103 -8.50 5.59 18.11
C ILE A 103 -8.29 6.81 18.99
N ARG A 104 -8.75 6.74 20.25
CA ARG A 104 -8.60 7.84 21.23
C ARG A 104 -7.13 8.07 21.58
N ASP A 105 -6.71 9.33 21.63
CA ASP A 105 -5.31 9.70 21.95
C ASP A 105 -4.88 9.18 23.33
N SER A 106 -5.79 9.15 24.30
CA SER A 106 -5.51 8.60 25.63
C SER A 106 -5.12 7.12 25.64
N VAL A 107 -5.51 6.38 24.60
CA VAL A 107 -5.16 4.97 24.41
C VAL A 107 -3.97 4.83 23.48
N LEU A 108 -3.98 5.54 22.34
CA LEU A 108 -2.94 5.48 21.33
C LEU A 108 -1.56 5.93 21.86
N GLN A 109 -1.56 6.99 22.69
CA GLN A 109 -0.33 7.60 23.25
C GLN A 109 -0.04 7.16 24.69
N LYS A 110 -0.71 6.10 25.19
CA LYS A 110 -0.55 5.66 26.57
C LYS A 110 0.86 5.14 26.81
N GLU A 111 1.52 5.71 27.81
CA GLU A 111 2.78 5.18 28.33
C GLU A 111 2.51 3.97 29.24
N GLY A 112 3.02 2.79 28.85
CA GLY A 112 2.88 1.58 29.63
C GLY A 112 1.93 0.54 29.02
N LYS A 113 1.50 -0.43 29.85
CA LYS A 113 0.65 -1.54 29.40
C LYS A 113 -0.81 -1.08 29.24
N LEU A 114 -1.42 -1.51 28.17
CA LEU A 114 -2.86 -1.31 27.93
C LEU A 114 -3.68 -2.25 28.81
N THR A 115 -4.86 -1.79 29.25
CA THR A 115 -5.86 -2.68 29.82
C THR A 115 -6.48 -3.55 28.71
N PRO A 116 -7.19 -4.64 29.06
CA PRO A 116 -7.88 -5.44 28.03
C PRO A 116 -8.88 -4.62 27.19
N GLU A 117 -9.58 -3.67 27.80
CA GLU A 117 -10.53 -2.78 27.11
C GLU A 117 -9.82 -1.81 26.16
N GLU A 118 -8.71 -1.24 26.60
CA GLU A 118 -7.87 -0.36 25.77
C GLU A 118 -7.24 -1.12 24.58
N TYR A 119 -6.79 -2.35 24.85
CA TYR A 119 -6.26 -3.22 23.80
C TYR A 119 -7.35 -3.55 22.76
N LYS A 120 -8.56 -3.90 23.21
CA LYS A 120 -9.72 -4.12 22.33
C LYS A 120 -10.06 -2.86 21.53
N HIS A 121 -9.92 -1.67 22.14
CA HIS A 121 -10.15 -0.42 21.43
C HIS A 121 -9.09 -0.18 20.34
N ILE A 122 -7.80 -0.45 20.60
CA ILE A 122 -6.74 -0.34 19.57
C ILE A 122 -7.01 -1.31 18.41
N GLN A 123 -7.44 -2.54 18.67
CA GLN A 123 -7.73 -3.51 17.62
C GLN A 123 -8.76 -3.01 16.60
N GLN A 124 -9.65 -2.09 16.99
CA GLN A 124 -10.65 -1.50 16.11
C GLN A 124 -10.02 -0.71 14.94
N HIS A 125 -8.74 -0.31 15.02
CA HIS A 125 -8.12 0.42 13.90
C HIS A 125 -8.18 -0.38 12.60
N VAL A 126 -8.10 -1.72 12.62
CA VAL A 126 -8.18 -2.54 11.42
C VAL A 126 -9.57 -2.47 10.78
N GLU A 127 -10.62 -2.56 11.59
CA GLU A 127 -12.01 -2.39 11.12
C GLU A 127 -12.24 -0.98 10.57
N ILE A 128 -11.70 0.04 11.24
CA ILE A 128 -11.78 1.43 10.79
C ILE A 128 -10.99 1.62 9.48
N THR A 129 -9.80 1.01 9.36
CA THR A 129 -9.03 0.98 8.10
C THR A 129 -9.89 0.41 6.97
N HIS A 130 -10.54 -0.72 7.19
CA HIS A 130 -11.43 -1.32 6.20
C HIS A 130 -12.54 -0.35 5.79
N HIS A 131 -13.27 0.22 6.74
CA HIS A 131 -14.36 1.16 6.46
C HIS A 131 -13.90 2.43 5.73
N ILE A 132 -12.67 2.90 5.98
CA ILE A 132 -12.11 4.06 5.27
C ILE A 132 -11.78 3.68 3.82
N LEU A 133 -11.05 2.58 3.63
CA LEU A 133 -10.57 2.17 2.31
C LEU A 133 -11.70 1.67 1.41
N GLU A 134 -12.72 1.01 1.96
CA GLU A 134 -13.90 0.56 1.21
C GLU A 134 -14.69 1.72 0.55
N LYS A 135 -14.62 2.93 1.12
CA LYS A 135 -15.26 4.11 0.53
C LYS A 135 -14.55 4.64 -0.70
N ILE A 136 -13.34 4.22 -0.94
CA ILE A 136 -12.60 4.60 -2.14
C ILE A 136 -13.13 3.77 -3.29
N HIS A 137 -14.01 4.36 -4.12
CA HIS A 137 -14.58 3.73 -5.31
C HIS A 137 -13.49 3.62 -6.36
N MET A 138 -12.73 2.54 -6.35
CA MET A 138 -11.62 2.34 -7.26
C MET A 138 -11.61 0.93 -7.87
N SER A 139 -10.62 0.74 -8.77
CA SER A 139 -10.34 -0.50 -9.49
C SER A 139 -10.18 -1.73 -8.58
N GLU A 140 -10.12 -2.90 -9.17
CA GLU A 140 -9.86 -4.18 -8.47
C GLU A 140 -8.57 -4.13 -7.64
N ASP A 141 -7.56 -3.39 -8.10
CA ASP A 141 -6.30 -3.17 -7.37
C ASP A 141 -6.54 -2.55 -5.98
N PHE A 142 -7.50 -1.62 -5.85
CA PHE A 142 -7.80 -1.01 -4.55
C PHE A 142 -8.51 -1.95 -3.58
N LYS A 143 -9.29 -2.91 -4.08
CA LYS A 143 -9.84 -3.97 -3.23
C LYS A 143 -8.72 -4.82 -2.64
N GLN A 144 -7.72 -5.17 -3.45
CA GLN A 144 -6.56 -5.92 -2.99
C GLN A 144 -5.74 -5.14 -1.97
N ILE A 145 -5.54 -3.82 -2.17
CA ILE A 145 -4.91 -2.94 -1.17
C ILE A 145 -5.64 -3.02 0.16
N THR A 146 -6.97 -2.91 0.14
CA THR A 146 -7.80 -3.00 1.36
C THR A 146 -7.67 -4.35 2.05
N GLU A 147 -7.74 -5.44 1.29
CA GLU A 147 -7.61 -6.79 1.84
C GLU A 147 -6.25 -7.03 2.48
N ILE A 148 -5.17 -6.64 1.81
CA ILE A 148 -3.80 -6.76 2.34
C ILE A 148 -3.63 -5.88 3.58
N ALA A 149 -4.02 -4.61 3.50
CA ALA A 149 -3.88 -3.66 4.61
C ALA A 149 -4.64 -4.13 5.87
N CYS A 150 -5.83 -4.71 5.71
CA CYS A 150 -6.64 -5.21 6.83
C CYS A 150 -6.23 -6.60 7.34
N SER A 151 -5.23 -7.24 6.73
CA SER A 151 -4.77 -8.57 7.13
C SER A 151 -3.48 -8.58 7.96
N HIS A 152 -2.89 -7.40 8.24
CA HIS A 152 -1.58 -7.32 8.90
C HIS A 152 -1.56 -7.79 10.37
N HIS A 153 -2.73 -7.93 10.99
CA HIS A 153 -2.89 -8.52 12.34
C HIS A 153 -3.59 -9.88 12.33
N GLU A 154 -3.83 -10.43 11.14
CA GLU A 154 -4.24 -11.84 11.06
C GLU A 154 -3.06 -12.75 11.39
N LYS A 155 -3.36 -13.93 11.93
CA LYS A 155 -2.36 -14.92 12.32
C LYS A 155 -2.60 -16.23 11.60
N PHE A 156 -1.53 -16.89 11.21
CA PHE A 156 -1.62 -18.12 10.42
C PHE A 156 -2.46 -19.23 11.11
N ASP A 157 -2.49 -19.24 12.44
CA ASP A 157 -3.31 -20.16 13.25
C ASP A 157 -4.78 -19.75 13.38
N GLY A 158 -5.18 -18.55 12.89
CA GLY A 158 -6.54 -18.01 12.98
C GLY A 158 -6.84 -17.29 14.29
N THR A 159 -5.85 -17.08 15.17
CA THR A 159 -6.03 -16.34 16.43
C THR A 159 -5.85 -14.83 16.28
N GLY A 160 -5.59 -14.37 15.05
CA GLY A 160 -5.50 -12.96 14.71
C GLY A 160 -6.83 -12.23 14.78
N TYR A 161 -6.86 -11.02 14.32
CA TYR A 161 -8.04 -10.16 14.21
C TYR A 161 -7.90 -9.32 12.92
N TYR A 162 -8.84 -8.94 12.35
CA TYR A 162 -10.21 -8.53 12.42
C TYR A 162 -11.19 -9.60 11.86
N ARG A 163 -10.79 -10.37 10.82
CA ARG A 163 -11.62 -11.36 10.12
C ARG A 163 -11.41 -12.79 10.62
N HIS A 164 -10.38 -13.02 11.42
CA HIS A 164 -9.95 -14.35 11.90
C HIS A 164 -9.60 -15.32 10.76
N LEU A 165 -8.95 -14.80 9.71
CA LEU A 165 -8.47 -15.59 8.58
C LEU A 165 -7.40 -16.59 9.05
N LYS A 166 -7.35 -17.75 8.39
CA LYS A 166 -6.45 -18.83 8.79
C LYS A 166 -5.64 -19.33 7.58
N GLY A 167 -4.36 -19.56 7.80
CA GLY A 167 -3.49 -20.17 6.81
C GLY A 167 -3.42 -19.34 5.53
N GLU A 168 -3.75 -19.96 4.40
CA GLU A 168 -3.70 -19.34 3.08
C GLU A 168 -4.91 -18.46 2.75
N GLU A 169 -5.92 -18.41 3.60
CA GLU A 169 -6.98 -17.40 3.49
C GLU A 169 -6.44 -15.99 3.68
N ILE A 170 -5.30 -15.87 4.40
CA ILE A 170 -4.60 -14.60 4.55
C ILE A 170 -3.86 -14.30 3.23
N PRO A 171 -4.16 -13.19 2.55
CA PRO A 171 -3.47 -12.79 1.33
C PRO A 171 -1.96 -12.83 1.50
N PHE A 172 -1.22 -13.27 0.49
CA PHE A 172 0.25 -13.36 0.58
C PHE A 172 0.90 -12.02 0.95
N GLY A 173 0.43 -10.92 0.34
CA GLY A 173 0.85 -9.57 0.72
C GLY A 173 0.54 -9.22 2.17
N GLY A 174 -0.57 -9.70 2.73
CA GLY A 174 -0.93 -9.53 4.15
C GLY A 174 0.04 -10.24 5.09
N ARG A 175 0.48 -11.46 4.72
CA ARG A 175 1.51 -12.21 5.48
C ARG A 175 2.86 -11.51 5.47
N ILE A 176 3.27 -10.96 4.31
CA ILE A 176 4.51 -10.15 4.20
C ILE A 176 4.39 -8.90 5.07
N LEU A 177 3.26 -8.19 5.00
CA LEU A 177 3.01 -6.98 5.76
C LEU A 177 3.04 -7.25 7.28
N ALA A 178 2.41 -8.33 7.75
CA ALA A 178 2.42 -8.73 9.17
C ALA A 178 3.85 -8.94 9.70
N VAL A 179 4.70 -9.65 8.94
CA VAL A 179 6.11 -9.87 9.32
C VAL A 179 6.88 -8.55 9.34
N SER A 180 6.65 -7.68 8.37
CA SER A 180 7.32 -6.37 8.26
C SER A 180 6.93 -5.44 9.40
N ASP A 181 5.66 -5.42 9.78
CA ASP A 181 5.14 -4.63 10.90
C ASP A 181 5.73 -5.11 12.24
N VAL A 182 5.71 -6.42 12.50
CA VAL A 182 6.34 -7.00 13.69
C VAL A 182 7.84 -6.70 13.71
N PHE A 183 8.53 -6.83 12.58
CA PHE A 183 9.95 -6.53 12.48
C PHE A 183 10.24 -5.06 12.86
N ASP A 184 9.50 -4.10 12.30
CA ASP A 184 9.65 -2.69 12.66
C ASP A 184 9.31 -2.44 14.13
N ALA A 185 8.24 -3.02 14.64
CA ALA A 185 7.83 -2.88 16.03
C ALA A 185 8.89 -3.37 17.03
N ILE A 186 9.68 -4.40 16.69
CA ILE A 186 10.71 -4.97 17.57
C ILE A 186 12.05 -4.24 17.40
N THR A 187 12.40 -3.80 16.19
CA THR A 187 13.68 -3.17 15.88
C THR A 187 13.71 -1.68 16.14
N SER A 188 12.55 -1.03 16.12
CA SER A 188 12.45 0.41 16.39
C SER A 188 12.64 0.71 17.87
N LYS A 189 13.36 1.81 18.17
CA LYS A 189 13.52 2.30 19.53
C LYS A 189 12.18 2.82 20.04
N ARG A 190 11.69 2.30 21.17
CA ARG A 190 10.51 2.82 21.88
C ARG A 190 10.93 3.47 23.18
N HIS A 191 10.14 4.38 23.73
CA HIS A 191 10.46 5.12 24.97
C HIS A 191 10.82 4.23 26.16
N TYR A 192 10.35 2.99 26.16
CA TYR A 192 10.51 2.02 27.24
C TYR A 192 11.39 0.80 26.86
N ARG A 193 12.01 0.80 25.65
CA ARG A 193 12.78 -0.36 25.18
C ARG A 193 13.89 0.09 24.22
N ASP A 194 15.12 -0.32 24.51
CA ASP A 194 16.25 -0.20 23.56
C ASP A 194 16.08 -1.12 22.36
N LYS A 195 16.83 -0.82 21.28
CA LYS A 195 16.86 -1.67 20.09
C LYS A 195 17.28 -3.09 20.46
N MET A 196 16.51 -4.07 20.01
CA MET A 196 16.87 -5.48 20.19
C MET A 196 17.97 -5.88 19.19
N PRO A 197 18.96 -6.71 19.59
CA PRO A 197 19.92 -7.30 18.65
C PRO A 197 19.20 -8.07 17.54
N ILE A 198 19.71 -7.95 16.32
CA ILE A 198 19.04 -8.51 15.13
C ILE A 198 18.87 -10.03 15.20
N GLU A 199 19.83 -10.73 15.80
CA GLU A 199 19.79 -12.18 16.00
C GLU A 199 18.55 -12.59 16.83
N LYS A 200 18.26 -11.84 17.91
CA LYS A 200 17.07 -12.08 18.73
C LYS A 200 15.78 -11.77 17.99
N VAL A 201 15.77 -10.74 17.13
CA VAL A 201 14.61 -10.39 16.29
C VAL A 201 14.30 -11.54 15.34
N ILE A 202 15.33 -12.08 14.68
CA ILE A 202 15.19 -13.22 13.76
C ILE A 202 14.65 -14.46 14.51
N ASP A 203 15.16 -14.72 15.71
CA ASP A 203 14.68 -15.85 16.53
C ASP A 203 13.22 -15.68 16.94
N ILE A 204 12.78 -14.47 17.28
CA ILE A 204 11.37 -14.19 17.60
C ILE A 204 10.47 -14.45 16.38
N ILE A 205 10.86 -13.96 15.20
CA ILE A 205 10.10 -14.15 13.98
C ILE A 205 10.04 -15.62 13.58
N LYS A 206 11.18 -16.34 13.66
CA LYS A 206 11.23 -17.78 13.36
C LYS A 206 10.37 -18.61 14.33
N ASN A 207 10.44 -18.31 15.62
CA ASN A 207 9.65 -19.02 16.63
C ASN A 207 8.15 -18.67 16.56
N GLY A 208 7.81 -17.51 16.00
CA GLY A 208 6.45 -17.11 15.72
C GLY A 208 5.86 -17.71 14.44
N ALA A 209 6.67 -18.34 13.59
CA ALA A 209 6.21 -18.90 12.33
C ALA A 209 5.12 -19.97 12.57
N GLY A 210 3.98 -19.80 11.84
CA GLY A 210 2.81 -20.67 11.97
C GLY A 210 1.82 -20.26 13.08
N SER A 211 2.18 -19.33 13.97
CA SER A 211 1.29 -18.79 15.02
C SER A 211 1.15 -17.26 14.96
N HIS A 212 1.98 -16.60 14.19
CA HIS A 212 1.94 -15.14 13.96
C HIS A 212 1.85 -14.84 12.48
#